data_6be35b70c71ea433fd08024ab5207d60
#
_entry.id   6be35b70c71ea433fd08024ab5207d60
#
_cell.length_a   1.000
_cell.length_b   1.000
_cell.length_c   1.000
_cell.angle_alpha   90.00
_cell.angle_beta   90.00
_cell.angle_gamma   90.00
#
_symmetry.space_group_name_H-M   'P 1'
#
loop_
_entity.id
_entity.type
_entity.pdbx_description
1 polymer ?
#
loop_
_entity_poly.entity_id
_entity_poly.type
_entity_poly.pdbx_seq_one_letter_code
_entity_poly.pdbx_strand_id
1 'polypeptide(L)'
;KVSPGGHFVNHQQDPYGNWLARFVFPEPVRELKVEVDLVADMTVYNPFDFFVVEEAEFWPFTYPQELQQDLSIYRVMDPVGQRLQAFLNGIPLQRRRTTDFLVELNALLQKHIAYVIRMEPGVQSPEETLTARRGSCRDTSWLLVQVLRHFGFAARFVSGYLIQLKPDLVSLDGPSGTDRDFTD
;
A
#
# COMPACT_ATOMS: atom_id res chain seq x y z
N LYS A 1 3.25 19.70 -12.37
CA LYS A 1 3.01 21.15 -12.51
C LYS A 1 1.92 21.56 -11.54
N VAL A 2 2.10 22.70 -10.86
CA VAL A 2 1.12 23.22 -9.89
C VAL A 2 0.72 24.64 -10.32
N SER A 3 -0.57 24.91 -10.28
CA SER A 3 -1.16 26.22 -10.60
C SER A 3 -2.09 26.67 -9.46
N PRO A 4 -2.19 27.98 -9.17
CA PRO A 4 -1.50 29.08 -9.85
C PRO A 4 -0.01 29.10 -9.55
N GLY A 5 0.76 29.77 -10.41
CA GLY A 5 2.18 30.06 -10.19
C GLY A 5 2.39 31.06 -9.05
N GLY A 6 3.66 31.43 -8.79
CA GLY A 6 4.02 32.38 -7.72
C GLY A 6 4.05 31.79 -6.32
N HIS A 7 3.94 30.47 -6.19
CA HIS A 7 4.11 29.73 -4.94
C HIS A 7 5.58 29.39 -4.67
N PHE A 8 5.92 29.23 -3.39
CA PHE A 8 7.19 28.66 -2.99
C PHE A 8 7.05 27.14 -2.86
N VAL A 9 8.11 26.41 -3.23
CA VAL A 9 8.16 24.95 -3.09
C VAL A 9 9.34 24.58 -2.21
N ASN A 10 9.08 23.79 -1.19
CA ASN A 10 10.11 23.17 -0.37
C ASN A 10 9.98 21.65 -0.46
N HIS A 11 11.05 21.00 -0.91
CA HIS A 11 11.12 19.54 -0.94
C HIS A 11 11.76 19.04 0.35
N GLN A 12 11.15 18.03 0.94
CA GLN A 12 11.64 17.41 2.17
C GLN A 12 11.35 15.91 2.15
N GLN A 13 12.08 15.18 2.94
CA GLN A 13 11.84 13.76 3.16
C GLN A 13 11.26 13.57 4.56
N ASP A 14 10.19 12.79 4.68
CA ASP A 14 9.64 12.44 5.97
C ASP A 14 10.43 11.29 6.64
N PRO A 15 10.18 10.99 7.92
CA PRO A 15 10.84 9.88 8.61
C PRO A 15 10.59 8.49 8.00
N TYR A 16 9.57 8.36 7.14
CA TYR A 16 9.25 7.12 6.44
C TYR A 16 9.93 7.00 5.07
N GLY A 17 10.77 7.98 4.72
CA GLY A 17 11.47 8.03 3.44
C GLY A 17 10.63 8.52 2.26
N ASN A 18 9.45 9.09 2.49
CA ASN A 18 8.64 9.67 1.43
C ASN A 18 9.14 11.07 1.06
N TRP A 19 9.16 11.36 -0.24
CA TRP A 19 9.43 12.70 -0.73
C TRP A 19 8.15 13.52 -0.73
N LEU A 20 8.21 14.68 -0.07
CA LEU A 20 7.12 15.62 0.06
C LEU A 20 7.48 16.94 -0.61
N ALA A 21 6.53 17.54 -1.33
CA ALA A 21 6.62 18.88 -1.84
C ALA A 21 5.63 19.77 -1.06
N ARG A 22 6.17 20.66 -0.24
CA ARG A 22 5.36 21.64 0.51
C ARG A 22 5.23 22.91 -0.31
N PHE A 23 4.00 23.25 -0.68
CA PHE A 23 3.69 24.48 -1.39
C PHE A 23 3.22 25.54 -0.40
N VAL A 24 3.72 26.78 -0.58
CA VAL A 24 3.29 27.95 0.18
C VAL A 24 2.85 29.00 -0.82
N PHE A 25 1.58 29.39 -0.76
CA PHE A 25 1.00 30.45 -1.57
C PHE A 25 1.01 31.72 -0.73
N PRO A 26 1.68 32.82 -1.19
CA PRO A 26 1.73 34.07 -0.45
C PRO A 26 0.36 34.73 -0.29
N GLU A 27 -0.49 34.55 -1.31
CA GLU A 27 -1.85 35.07 -1.34
C GLU A 27 -2.87 33.93 -1.37
N PRO A 28 -4.08 34.15 -0.81
CA PRO A 28 -5.15 33.15 -0.91
C PRO A 28 -5.50 32.86 -2.36
N VAL A 29 -5.55 31.56 -2.69
CA VAL A 29 -5.92 31.09 -4.04
C VAL A 29 -7.32 30.47 -4.01
N ARG A 30 -8.10 30.68 -5.09
CA ARG A 30 -9.45 30.13 -5.20
C ARG A 30 -9.49 28.74 -5.81
N GLU A 31 -8.42 28.39 -6.53
CA GLU A 31 -8.31 27.13 -7.24
C GLU A 31 -6.87 26.59 -7.08
N LEU A 32 -6.75 25.31 -6.84
CA LEU A 32 -5.50 24.59 -6.87
C LEU A 32 -5.59 23.50 -7.94
N LYS A 33 -4.75 23.62 -8.97
CA LYS A 33 -4.63 22.61 -10.01
C LYS A 33 -3.27 21.93 -9.93
N VAL A 34 -3.27 20.62 -9.85
CA VAL A 34 -2.06 19.78 -9.89
C VAL A 34 -2.13 18.91 -11.13
N GLU A 35 -1.17 19.10 -12.02
CA GLU A 35 -0.98 18.28 -13.22
C GLU A 35 0.25 17.40 -13.02
N VAL A 36 0.06 16.09 -13.13
CA VAL A 36 1.14 15.10 -13.10
C VAL A 36 1.28 14.54 -14.51
N ASP A 37 2.48 14.65 -15.07
CA ASP A 37 2.87 14.03 -16.33
C ASP A 37 3.92 12.98 -15.99
N LEU A 38 3.62 11.72 -16.29
CA LEU A 38 4.46 10.58 -15.97
C LEU A 38 4.75 9.78 -17.24
N VAL A 39 6.03 9.64 -17.53
CA VAL A 39 6.51 8.68 -18.54
C VAL A 39 7.11 7.50 -17.80
N ALA A 40 6.56 6.32 -18.03
CA ALA A 40 7.02 5.08 -17.42
C ALA A 40 7.57 4.15 -18.50
N ASP A 41 8.83 3.74 -18.35
CA ASP A 41 9.41 2.65 -19.11
C ASP A 41 9.06 1.33 -18.40
N MET A 42 8.14 0.58 -19.04
CA MET A 42 7.59 -0.65 -18.48
C MET A 42 8.46 -1.85 -18.85
N THR A 43 9.55 -2.03 -18.10
CA THR A 43 10.34 -3.26 -18.21
C THR A 43 9.75 -4.39 -17.37
N VAL A 44 9.78 -5.61 -17.91
CA VAL A 44 9.32 -6.79 -17.18
C VAL A 44 10.41 -7.23 -16.22
N TYR A 45 10.17 -7.05 -14.92
CA TYR A 45 11.00 -7.61 -13.86
C TYR A 45 10.34 -8.85 -13.27
N ASN A 46 11.17 -9.84 -12.96
CA ASN A 46 10.72 -10.98 -12.17
C ASN A 46 10.43 -10.48 -10.74
N PRO A 47 9.18 -10.53 -10.25
CA PRO A 47 8.86 -10.05 -8.90
C PRO A 47 9.52 -10.90 -7.80
N PHE A 48 10.08 -12.06 -8.14
CA PHE A 48 10.81 -12.94 -7.23
C PHE A 48 12.33 -12.84 -7.38
N ASP A 49 12.83 -11.85 -8.11
CA ASP A 49 14.27 -11.59 -8.26
C ASP A 49 14.79 -10.82 -7.04
N PHE A 50 14.77 -11.48 -5.90
CA PHE A 50 15.34 -11.01 -4.64
C PHE A 50 15.92 -12.18 -3.84
N PHE A 51 16.86 -11.87 -2.96
CA PHE A 51 17.42 -12.82 -2.01
C PHE A 51 16.84 -12.57 -0.63
N VAL A 52 16.40 -13.64 0.02
CA VAL A 52 16.02 -13.62 1.43
C VAL A 52 17.23 -14.03 2.24
N VAL A 53 17.61 -13.25 3.27
CA VAL A 53 18.66 -13.62 4.19
C VAL A 53 18.32 -14.92 4.92
N GLU A 54 19.32 -15.72 5.26
CA GLU A 54 19.12 -17.08 5.82
C GLU A 54 18.22 -17.06 7.06
N GLU A 55 18.38 -16.07 7.94
CA GLU A 55 17.62 -15.93 9.18
C GLU A 55 16.12 -15.67 8.93
N ALA A 56 15.77 -15.12 7.78
CA ALA A 56 14.39 -14.81 7.39
C ALA A 56 13.82 -15.76 6.33
N GLU A 57 14.57 -16.80 5.92
CA GLU A 57 14.10 -17.75 4.91
C GLU A 57 12.80 -18.47 5.34
N PHE A 58 12.66 -18.73 6.63
CA PHE A 58 11.50 -19.39 7.20
C PHE A 58 10.78 -18.52 8.21
N TRP A 59 9.48 -18.42 8.07
CA TRP A 59 8.59 -17.78 9.05
C TRP A 59 8.07 -18.86 10.05
N PRO A 60 7.94 -18.52 11.36
CA PRO A 60 8.26 -17.26 12.00
C PRO A 60 9.77 -17.05 12.20
N PHE A 61 10.21 -15.80 12.10
CA PHE A 61 11.59 -15.38 12.37
C PHE A 61 11.62 -14.12 13.25
N THR A 62 12.78 -13.76 13.73
CA THR A 62 12.98 -12.55 14.54
C THR A 62 14.05 -11.69 13.87
N TYR A 63 13.77 -10.40 13.73
CA TYR A 63 14.77 -9.45 13.24
C TYR A 63 15.96 -9.36 14.20
N PRO A 64 17.19 -9.19 13.70
CA PRO A 64 18.35 -8.84 14.50
C PRO A 64 18.09 -7.62 15.37
N GLN A 65 18.66 -7.57 16.57
CA GLN A 65 18.40 -6.51 17.55
C GLN A 65 18.63 -5.10 16.97
N GLU A 66 19.64 -4.93 16.16
CA GLU A 66 19.98 -3.67 15.51
C GLU A 66 18.84 -3.19 14.59
N LEU A 67 18.26 -4.09 13.80
CA LEU A 67 17.16 -3.78 12.90
C LEU A 67 15.81 -3.59 13.64
N GLN A 68 15.65 -4.15 14.84
CA GLN A 68 14.38 -4.04 15.57
C GLN A 68 14.04 -2.59 15.91
N GLN A 69 15.04 -1.77 16.23
CA GLN A 69 14.86 -0.36 16.52
C GLN A 69 14.53 0.44 15.26
N ASP A 70 15.31 0.25 14.21
CA ASP A 70 15.12 0.96 12.95
C ASP A 70 13.78 0.64 12.28
N LEU A 71 13.32 -0.60 12.42
CA LEU A 71 12.06 -1.08 11.87
C LEU A 71 10.85 -0.88 12.81
N SER A 72 11.04 -0.30 13.98
CA SER A 72 9.98 -0.17 15.00
C SER A 72 8.74 0.54 14.48
N ILE A 73 8.90 1.62 13.69
CA ILE A 73 7.80 2.39 13.09
C ILE A 73 6.94 1.55 12.12
N TYR A 74 7.53 0.55 11.49
CA TYR A 74 6.86 -0.36 10.56
C TYR A 74 6.21 -1.57 11.26
N ARG A 75 6.31 -1.64 12.57
CA ARG A 75 5.75 -2.70 13.42
C ARG A 75 4.66 -2.20 14.36
N VAL A 76 4.32 -0.91 14.29
CA VAL A 76 3.22 -0.33 15.07
C VAL A 76 1.90 -0.94 14.60
N MET A 77 1.17 -1.54 15.52
CA MET A 77 -0.10 -2.22 15.27
C MET A 77 -1.29 -1.36 15.69
N ASP A 78 -2.34 -1.38 14.88
CA ASP A 78 -3.63 -0.82 15.24
C ASP A 78 -4.30 -1.69 16.33
N PRO A 79 -5.23 -1.13 17.11
CA PRO A 79 -6.01 -1.91 18.06
C PRO A 79 -6.72 -3.09 17.40
N VAL A 80 -6.65 -4.26 18.05
CA VAL A 80 -7.25 -5.48 17.53
C VAL A 80 -8.70 -5.58 17.97
N GLY A 81 -9.62 -5.56 16.99
CA GLY A 81 -11.03 -5.87 17.19
C GLY A 81 -11.32 -7.37 17.09
N GLN A 82 -12.58 -7.74 17.32
CA GLN A 82 -12.98 -9.15 17.34
C GLN A 82 -12.81 -9.85 15.97
N ARG A 83 -13.08 -9.14 14.87
CA ARG A 83 -12.96 -9.70 13.53
C ARG A 83 -11.51 -9.93 13.14
N LEU A 84 -10.67 -8.94 13.43
CA LEU A 84 -9.24 -9.07 13.18
C LEU A 84 -8.66 -10.21 14.04
N GLN A 85 -9.00 -10.30 15.31
CA GLN A 85 -8.55 -11.39 16.18
C GLN A 85 -8.99 -12.77 15.65
N ALA A 86 -10.24 -12.90 15.22
CA ALA A 86 -10.74 -14.14 14.66
C ALA A 86 -10.01 -14.51 13.35
N PHE A 87 -9.73 -13.53 12.52
CA PHE A 87 -8.97 -13.71 11.27
C PHE A 87 -7.54 -14.18 11.55
N LEU A 88 -6.84 -13.52 12.48
CA LEU A 88 -5.48 -13.89 12.87
C LEU A 88 -5.42 -15.31 13.46
N ASN A 89 -6.36 -15.66 14.32
CA ASN A 89 -6.44 -17.00 14.93
C ASN A 89 -6.71 -18.12 13.91
N GLY A 90 -7.29 -17.78 12.76
CA GLY A 90 -7.55 -18.73 11.67
C GLY A 90 -6.30 -19.07 10.83
N ILE A 91 -5.19 -18.36 11.03
CA ILE A 91 -3.97 -18.57 10.25
C ILE A 91 -3.01 -19.51 11.00
N PRO A 92 -2.66 -20.67 10.43
CA PRO A 92 -1.78 -21.63 11.09
C PRO A 92 -0.37 -21.08 11.31
N LEU A 93 0.15 -21.24 12.53
CA LEU A 93 1.50 -20.79 12.93
C LEU A 93 2.59 -21.83 12.64
N GLN A 94 2.43 -22.63 11.60
CA GLN A 94 3.42 -23.63 11.22
C GLN A 94 4.61 -23.01 10.53
N ARG A 95 5.82 -23.50 10.82
CA ARG A 95 7.04 -23.08 10.14
C ARG A 95 6.95 -23.40 8.65
N ARG A 96 7.18 -22.39 7.82
CA ARG A 96 7.17 -22.49 6.35
C ARG A 96 8.08 -21.44 5.75
N ARG A 97 8.35 -21.53 4.46
CA ARG A 97 9.11 -20.46 3.78
C ARG A 97 8.38 -19.13 3.90
N THR A 98 9.13 -18.09 4.17
CA THR A 98 8.58 -16.73 4.32
C THR A 98 7.84 -16.27 3.06
N THR A 99 8.39 -16.56 1.89
CA THR A 99 7.74 -16.25 0.60
C THR A 99 6.41 -16.96 0.45
N ASP A 100 6.34 -18.26 0.80
CA ASP A 100 5.11 -19.04 0.72
C ASP A 100 4.05 -18.49 1.68
N PHE A 101 4.45 -18.13 2.91
CA PHE A 101 3.56 -17.49 3.88
C PHE A 101 2.96 -16.20 3.35
N LEU A 102 3.78 -15.33 2.75
CA LEU A 102 3.31 -14.06 2.19
C LEU A 102 2.34 -14.26 1.02
N VAL A 103 2.63 -15.20 0.13
CA VAL A 103 1.76 -15.53 -1.01
C VAL A 103 0.43 -16.13 -0.52
N GLU A 104 0.48 -17.08 0.42
CA GLU A 104 -0.71 -17.70 1.00
C GLU A 104 -1.59 -16.66 1.71
N LEU A 105 -0.97 -15.75 2.48
CA LEU A 105 -1.68 -14.69 3.18
C LEU A 105 -2.38 -13.74 2.21
N ASN A 106 -1.68 -13.32 1.16
CA ASN A 106 -2.26 -12.46 0.14
C ASN A 106 -3.45 -13.15 -0.57
N ALA A 107 -3.30 -14.42 -0.94
CA ALA A 107 -4.38 -15.22 -1.54
C ALA A 107 -5.57 -15.40 -0.57
N LEU A 108 -5.30 -15.55 0.72
CA LEU A 108 -6.34 -15.65 1.76
C LEU A 108 -7.15 -14.35 1.83
N LEU A 109 -6.50 -13.20 1.87
CA LEU A 109 -7.18 -11.90 1.87
C LEU A 109 -8.01 -11.69 0.61
N GLN A 110 -7.48 -12.04 -0.56
CA GLN A 110 -8.21 -11.96 -1.82
C GLN A 110 -9.51 -12.79 -1.80
N LYS A 111 -9.52 -13.93 -1.14
CA LYS A 111 -10.71 -14.77 -0.98
C LYS A 111 -11.72 -14.21 0.02
N HIS A 112 -11.25 -13.46 1.03
CA HIS A 112 -12.10 -12.95 2.11
C HIS A 112 -12.69 -11.58 1.82
N ILE A 113 -12.00 -10.75 1.03
CA ILE A 113 -12.35 -9.36 0.79
C ILE A 113 -12.67 -9.16 -0.69
N ALA A 114 -13.92 -8.81 -0.97
CA ALA A 114 -14.33 -8.43 -2.32
C ALA A 114 -13.79 -7.03 -2.65
N TYR A 115 -13.19 -6.90 -3.82
CA TYR A 115 -12.74 -5.60 -4.31
C TYR A 115 -13.92 -4.71 -4.69
N VAL A 116 -13.90 -3.47 -4.25
CA VAL A 116 -14.84 -2.43 -4.63
C VAL A 116 -14.11 -1.11 -4.87
N ILE A 117 -14.60 -0.32 -5.81
CA ILE A 117 -14.17 1.06 -5.95
C ILE A 117 -14.83 1.88 -4.84
N ARG A 118 -14.01 2.53 -4.03
CA ARG A 118 -14.48 3.38 -2.93
C ARG A 118 -13.87 4.76 -3.07
N MET A 119 -14.72 5.75 -3.29
CA MET A 119 -14.33 7.15 -3.52
C MET A 119 -14.26 7.97 -2.23
N GLU A 120 -14.83 7.46 -1.12
CA GLU A 120 -14.78 8.13 0.17
C GLU A 120 -13.33 8.33 0.62
N PRO A 121 -13.00 9.50 1.19
CA PRO A 121 -11.67 9.77 1.71
C PRO A 121 -11.27 8.82 2.84
N GLY A 122 -9.97 8.65 3.02
CA GLY A 122 -9.41 7.83 4.08
C GLY A 122 -9.33 6.34 3.75
N VAL A 123 -8.95 5.56 4.74
CA VAL A 123 -8.75 4.12 4.68
C VAL A 123 -9.61 3.47 5.76
N GLN A 124 -10.32 2.40 5.42
CA GLN A 124 -11.03 1.60 6.42
C GLN A 124 -10.04 0.96 7.39
N SER A 125 -10.44 0.88 8.65
CA SER A 125 -9.71 0.06 9.62
C SER A 125 -9.75 -1.43 9.24
N PRO A 126 -8.82 -2.24 9.74
CA PRO A 126 -8.87 -3.70 9.55
C PRO A 126 -10.19 -4.32 9.98
N GLU A 127 -10.75 -3.85 11.09
CA GLU A 127 -12.02 -4.34 11.63
C GLU A 127 -13.20 -4.01 10.71
N GLU A 128 -13.25 -2.79 10.16
CA GLU A 128 -14.27 -2.39 9.20
C GLU A 128 -14.20 -3.20 7.91
N THR A 129 -12.99 -3.36 7.36
CA THR A 129 -12.77 -4.13 6.12
C THR A 129 -13.19 -5.59 6.29
N LEU A 130 -12.81 -6.22 7.41
CA LEU A 130 -13.19 -7.60 7.71
C LEU A 130 -14.69 -7.76 8.00
N THR A 131 -15.32 -6.77 8.65
CA THR A 131 -16.75 -6.79 8.91
C THR A 131 -17.54 -6.65 7.61
N ALA A 132 -17.16 -5.69 6.78
CA ALA A 132 -17.81 -5.44 5.49
C ALA A 132 -17.52 -6.54 4.45
N ARG A 133 -16.42 -7.30 4.60
CA ARG A 133 -15.87 -8.25 3.63
C ARG A 133 -15.67 -7.65 2.23
N ARG A 134 -15.46 -6.35 2.18
CA ARG A 134 -15.21 -5.60 0.95
C ARG A 134 -14.39 -4.36 1.25
N GLY A 135 -13.55 -3.97 0.31
CA GLY A 135 -12.73 -2.77 0.42
C GLY A 135 -12.09 -2.39 -0.91
N SER A 136 -11.60 -1.17 -0.98
CA SER A 136 -10.76 -0.71 -2.08
C SER A 136 -9.35 -1.31 -1.96
N CYS A 137 -8.50 -1.08 -2.97
CA CYS A 137 -7.09 -1.46 -2.88
C CYS A 137 -6.39 -0.87 -1.64
N ARG A 138 -6.74 0.37 -1.25
CA ARG A 138 -6.20 1.01 -0.04
C ARG A 138 -6.57 0.26 1.23
N ASP A 139 -7.84 -0.11 1.35
CA ASP A 139 -8.40 -0.76 2.54
C ASP A 139 -7.80 -2.16 2.72
N THR A 140 -7.76 -2.94 1.63
CA THR A 140 -7.20 -4.30 1.65
C THR A 140 -5.69 -4.28 1.88
N SER A 141 -4.97 -3.32 1.30
CA SER A 141 -3.53 -3.18 1.53
C SER A 141 -3.23 -2.77 2.98
N TRP A 142 -4.04 -1.89 3.59
CA TRP A 142 -3.88 -1.54 5.00
C TRP A 142 -4.16 -2.73 5.92
N LEU A 143 -5.22 -3.49 5.63
CA LEU A 143 -5.50 -4.75 6.33
C LEU A 143 -4.31 -5.71 6.23
N LEU A 144 -3.74 -5.91 5.04
CA LEU A 144 -2.56 -6.76 4.85
C LEU A 144 -1.36 -6.26 5.69
N VAL A 145 -1.09 -4.95 5.68
CA VAL A 145 -0.01 -4.36 6.50
C VAL A 145 -0.21 -4.67 7.97
N GLN A 146 -1.44 -4.49 8.48
CA GLN A 146 -1.72 -4.76 9.89
C GLN A 146 -1.61 -6.25 10.23
N VAL A 147 -2.12 -7.13 9.40
CA VAL A 147 -2.00 -8.58 9.58
C VAL A 147 -0.52 -9.00 9.58
N LEU A 148 0.29 -8.50 8.66
CA LEU A 148 1.73 -8.78 8.62
C LEU A 148 2.45 -8.33 9.89
N ARG A 149 2.10 -7.14 10.41
CA ARG A 149 2.67 -6.62 11.65
C ARG A 149 2.35 -7.52 12.84
N HIS A 150 1.13 -8.06 12.91
CA HIS A 150 0.74 -9.03 13.95
C HIS A 150 1.50 -10.35 13.85
N PHE A 151 1.96 -10.72 12.66
CA PHE A 151 2.84 -11.87 12.45
C PHE A 151 4.33 -11.57 12.54
N GLY A 152 4.69 -10.39 13.05
CA GLY A 152 6.06 -10.00 13.35
C GLY A 152 6.81 -9.31 12.22
N PHE A 153 6.20 -9.12 11.05
CA PHE A 153 6.85 -8.42 9.95
C PHE A 153 6.88 -6.90 10.15
N ALA A 154 7.96 -6.28 9.70
CA ALA A 154 8.01 -4.85 9.46
C ALA A 154 7.34 -4.58 8.11
N ALA A 155 6.15 -4.02 8.14
CA ALA A 155 5.34 -3.76 6.96
C ALA A 155 4.92 -2.30 6.87
N ARG A 156 5.00 -1.74 5.66
CA ARG A 156 4.53 -0.38 5.39
C ARG A 156 3.60 -0.35 4.19
N PHE A 157 2.66 0.55 4.23
CA PHE A 157 1.83 0.88 3.08
C PHE A 157 2.64 1.70 2.06
N VAL A 158 2.51 1.36 0.79
CA VAL A 158 3.08 2.13 -0.32
C VAL A 158 1.95 2.43 -1.29
N SER A 159 1.75 3.71 -1.61
CA SER A 159 0.85 4.11 -2.68
C SER A 159 1.61 4.39 -3.96
N GLY A 160 0.94 4.22 -5.08
CA GLY A 160 1.52 4.45 -6.40
C GLY A 160 0.45 4.68 -7.44
N TYR A 161 0.87 4.82 -8.68
CA TYR A 161 -0.03 4.91 -9.82
C TYR A 161 -0.29 3.52 -10.38
N LEU A 162 -1.55 3.21 -10.64
CA LEU A 162 -1.94 2.01 -11.36
C LEU A 162 -1.96 2.36 -12.86
N ILE A 163 -1.08 1.73 -13.62
CA ILE A 163 -1.05 1.83 -15.08
C ILE A 163 -1.71 0.57 -15.63
N GLN A 164 -2.84 0.74 -16.30
CA GLN A 164 -3.58 -0.36 -16.92
C GLN A 164 -3.52 -0.20 -18.44
N LEU A 165 -2.99 -1.19 -19.13
CA LEU A 165 -2.95 -1.23 -20.59
C LEU A 165 -4.36 -1.46 -21.17
N LYS A 166 -5.24 -2.10 -20.38
CA LYS A 166 -6.63 -2.30 -20.73
C LYS A 166 -7.47 -2.11 -19.47
N PRO A 167 -8.44 -1.18 -19.46
CA PRO A 167 -9.22 -0.92 -18.26
C PRO A 167 -10.15 -2.10 -17.95
N ASP A 168 -10.11 -2.57 -16.71
CA ASP A 168 -11.05 -3.57 -16.20
C ASP A 168 -12.41 -2.96 -15.88
N LEU A 169 -12.41 -1.70 -15.48
CA LEU A 169 -13.59 -0.92 -15.13
C LEU A 169 -13.46 0.49 -15.69
N VAL A 170 -14.57 1.07 -16.14
CA VAL A 170 -14.59 2.49 -16.52
C VAL A 170 -14.39 3.32 -15.25
N SER A 171 -13.35 4.14 -15.23
CA SER A 171 -13.14 5.09 -14.15
C SER A 171 -14.31 6.07 -14.11
N LEU A 172 -14.92 6.25 -12.94
CA LEU A 172 -16.03 7.18 -12.75
C LEU A 172 -15.61 8.66 -12.91
N ASP A 173 -14.32 8.96 -12.70
CA ASP A 173 -13.78 10.32 -12.71
C ASP A 173 -12.60 10.53 -13.67
N GLY A 174 -12.24 9.52 -14.43
CA GLY A 174 -11.15 9.61 -15.41
C GLY A 174 -11.65 10.03 -16.79
N PRO A 175 -10.81 10.71 -17.60
CA PRO A 175 -11.15 10.96 -18.98
C PRO A 175 -11.40 9.64 -19.71
N SER A 176 -12.49 9.59 -20.46
CA SER A 176 -12.79 8.45 -21.32
C SER A 176 -11.70 8.34 -22.39
N GLY A 177 -10.95 7.27 -22.40
CA GLY A 177 -9.95 7.01 -23.43
C GLY A 177 -8.53 6.79 -22.94
N THR A 178 -8.32 6.63 -21.63
CA THR A 178 -7.01 6.26 -21.04
C THR A 178 -6.50 4.86 -21.47
N ASP A 179 -7.28 4.14 -22.23
CA ASP A 179 -6.97 2.81 -22.75
C ASP A 179 -6.22 2.82 -24.09
N ARG A 180 -5.91 4.00 -24.66
CA ARG A 180 -5.47 4.08 -26.06
C ARG A 180 -4.06 4.58 -26.25
N ASP A 181 -3.48 5.21 -25.27
CA ASP A 181 -2.24 5.98 -25.47
C ASP A 181 -1.01 5.24 -24.96
N PHE A 182 -1.12 3.95 -24.74
CA PHE A 182 0.03 3.09 -24.58
C PHE A 182 0.47 2.60 -25.96
N THR A 183 1.06 3.51 -26.68
CA THR A 183 1.76 3.16 -27.93
C THR A 183 3.12 2.58 -27.57
N ASP A 184 3.52 1.58 -28.32
CA ASP A 184 4.76 0.85 -28.28
C ASP A 184 6.03 1.70 -28.10
#